data_97d5bc702530a730ef9a66b5554b6afc
#
_entry.id   97d5bc702530a730ef9a66b5554b6afc
#
_cell.length_a   1.000
_cell.length_b   1.000
_cell.length_c   1.000
_cell.angle_alpha   90.00
_cell.angle_beta   90.00
_cell.angle_gamma   90.00
#
_symmetry.space_group_name_H-M   'P 1'
#
loop_
_entity.id
_entity.type
_entity.pdbx_description
1 polymer ?
#
loop_
_entity_poly.entity_id
_entity_poly.type
_entity_poly.pdbx_seq_one_letter_code
_entity_poly.pdbx_strand_id
1 'polypeptide(L)'
;MNLMIYCICIYLCLSFLFAEPETGLSKGETEYMEQYKEEFIEFMVDSQVLKFGEFTLKSGRKSPFFMNAGAYVTGAQLKKLGEYYAKAIHDNFGDDFDVLFGPAYKGIPLSVATVIAYSELYGREIRYCSNRKEIKDHGDVGILLGSSLSEGDRVVIIEDVTTSGKSIEEVYPIIMAQGKVEIKGLMVSLNRMEKGPGGVMSALDEIKEKYGIDANAIVTMQDVIEYLYNRPVKGKIYFDDTIKAAIDKYYETYGA
;
A
#
# COMPACT_ATOMS: atom_id res chain seq x y z
N MET A 1 34.75 -26.92 52.52
CA MET A 1 34.20 -25.61 52.24
C MET A 1 34.02 -25.46 50.71
N ASN A 2 33.33 -26.38 50.04
CA ASN A 2 33.11 -26.32 48.57
C ASN A 2 31.87 -27.10 48.09
N LEU A 3 30.94 -27.45 49.01
CA LEU A 3 29.72 -28.18 48.62
C LEU A 3 28.43 -27.33 48.71
N MET A 4 28.51 -26.15 49.34
CA MET A 4 27.35 -25.24 49.50
C MET A 4 27.17 -24.23 48.37
N ILE A 5 28.19 -24.02 47.56
CA ILE A 5 28.13 -23.06 46.44
C ILE A 5 27.52 -23.69 45.17
N TYR A 6 27.60 -25.03 45.03
CA TYR A 6 27.01 -25.73 43.87
C TYR A 6 25.49 -25.88 43.92
N CYS A 7 24.88 -25.91 45.11
CA CYS A 7 23.41 -26.00 45.26
C CYS A 7 22.68 -24.69 44.98
N ILE A 8 23.31 -23.53 45.17
CA ILE A 8 22.67 -22.23 44.93
C ILE A 8 22.63 -21.88 43.46
N CYS A 9 23.63 -22.31 42.65
CA CYS A 9 23.59 -22.10 41.18
C CYS A 9 22.59 -23.01 40.46
N ILE A 10 22.26 -24.18 40.99
CA ILE A 10 21.27 -25.10 40.37
C ILE A 10 19.83 -24.63 40.67
N TYR A 11 19.62 -23.98 41.83
CA TYR A 11 18.27 -23.46 42.17
C TYR A 11 17.96 -22.14 41.43
N LEU A 12 18.95 -21.35 41.06
CA LEU A 12 18.77 -20.14 40.22
C LEU A 12 18.64 -20.42 38.72
N CYS A 13 19.16 -21.56 38.22
CA CYS A 13 18.99 -21.96 36.83
C CYS A 13 17.65 -22.68 36.54
N LEU A 14 17.02 -23.28 37.57
CA LEU A 14 15.73 -23.96 37.40
C LEU A 14 14.51 -23.03 37.52
N SER A 15 14.70 -21.80 38.04
CA SER A 15 13.64 -20.78 38.12
C SER A 15 13.41 -20.00 36.81
N PHE A 16 14.27 -20.18 35.80
CA PHE A 16 14.15 -19.52 34.49
C PHE A 16 13.54 -20.41 33.39
N LEU A 17 13.19 -21.65 33.71
CA LEU A 17 12.73 -22.63 32.71
C LEU A 17 11.22 -22.88 32.69
N PHE A 18 10.45 -22.18 33.55
CA PHE A 18 8.99 -22.22 33.54
C PHE A 18 8.39 -20.83 33.73
N ALA A 19 8.81 -19.88 32.85
CA ALA A 19 7.98 -18.72 32.59
C ALA A 19 7.05 -19.11 31.43
N GLU A 20 5.81 -19.46 31.74
CA GLU A 20 4.76 -19.50 30.75
C GLU A 20 4.67 -18.10 30.10
N PRO A 21 4.52 -18.00 28.77
CA PRO A 21 4.25 -16.71 28.15
C PRO A 21 2.86 -16.28 28.65
N GLU A 22 2.83 -15.21 29.47
CA GLU A 22 1.58 -14.52 29.75
C GLU A 22 0.99 -14.03 28.44
N THR A 23 0.04 -14.76 27.90
CA THR A 23 -0.86 -14.31 26.84
C THR A 23 -1.86 -13.34 27.45
N GLY A 24 -1.36 -12.22 27.91
CA GLY A 24 -2.15 -11.07 28.33
C GLY A 24 -2.44 -10.20 27.13
N LEU A 25 -3.42 -10.59 26.33
CA LEU A 25 -4.10 -9.65 25.44
C LEU A 25 -4.83 -8.63 26.32
N SER A 26 -4.19 -7.51 26.61
CA SER A 26 -4.83 -6.36 27.23
C SER A 26 -5.84 -5.78 26.22
N LYS A 27 -7.13 -5.89 26.54
CA LYS A 27 -8.20 -5.12 25.91
C LYS A 27 -7.91 -3.65 26.16
N GLY A 28 -7.44 -2.92 25.13
CA GLY A 28 -7.33 -1.46 25.19
C GLY A 28 -6.06 -0.82 24.63
N GLU A 29 -5.24 -1.52 23.85
CA GLU A 29 -4.26 -0.85 23.02
C GLU A 29 -5.00 -0.32 21.79
N THR A 30 -5.28 0.98 21.76
CA THR A 30 -5.52 1.71 20.51
C THR A 30 -4.28 1.50 19.67
N GLU A 31 -4.40 0.71 18.59
CA GLU A 31 -3.33 0.52 17.61
C GLU A 31 -2.96 1.90 17.07
N TYR A 32 -1.80 2.41 17.50
CA TYR A 32 -1.33 3.73 17.11
C TYR A 32 -0.96 3.65 15.63
N MET A 33 -1.61 4.47 14.80
CA MET A 33 -1.26 4.59 13.38
C MET A 33 0.22 4.97 13.25
N GLU A 34 0.94 4.31 12.36
CA GLU A 34 2.35 4.61 12.11
C GLU A 34 2.51 6.04 11.58
N GLN A 35 3.48 6.77 12.11
CA GLN A 35 3.68 8.18 11.82
C GLN A 35 3.70 8.51 10.32
N TYR A 36 4.31 7.68 9.49
CA TYR A 36 4.37 7.95 8.05
C TYR A 36 3.01 7.84 7.36
N LYS A 37 2.06 7.07 7.90
CA LYS A 37 0.69 6.98 7.40
C LYS A 37 -0.07 8.27 7.69
N GLU A 38 0.09 8.81 8.91
CA GLU A 38 -0.48 10.12 9.27
C GLU A 38 0.07 11.22 8.35
N GLU A 39 1.39 11.26 8.17
CA GLU A 39 2.05 12.21 7.26
C GLU A 39 1.58 12.05 5.81
N PHE A 40 1.32 10.81 5.36
CA PHE A 40 0.80 10.53 4.03
C PHE A 40 -0.64 11.02 3.86
N ILE A 41 -1.50 10.86 4.86
CA ILE A 41 -2.86 11.40 4.84
C ILE A 41 -2.81 12.94 4.71
N GLU A 42 -2.00 13.62 5.52
CA GLU A 42 -1.81 15.07 5.41
C GLU A 42 -1.28 15.48 4.02
N PHE A 43 -0.33 14.72 3.49
CA PHE A 43 0.24 14.96 2.17
C PHE A 43 -0.79 14.82 1.05
N MET A 44 -1.70 13.85 1.14
CA MET A 44 -2.78 13.69 0.15
C MET A 44 -3.75 14.87 0.11
N VAL A 45 -4.16 15.39 1.27
CA VAL A 45 -5.11 16.53 1.33
C VAL A 45 -4.41 17.85 1.00
N ASP A 46 -3.18 18.06 1.45
CA ASP A 46 -2.39 19.25 1.16
C ASP A 46 -2.06 19.36 -0.34
N SER A 47 -1.72 18.24 -0.97
CA SER A 47 -1.50 18.15 -2.42
C SER A 47 -2.79 18.16 -3.25
N GLN A 48 -3.94 18.26 -2.61
CA GLN A 48 -5.27 18.21 -3.24
C GLN A 48 -5.52 16.94 -4.09
N VAL A 49 -4.85 15.86 -3.74
CA VAL A 49 -5.04 14.53 -4.33
C VAL A 49 -6.28 13.86 -3.77
N LEU A 50 -6.47 13.94 -2.44
CA LEU A 50 -7.68 13.50 -1.76
C LEU A 50 -8.52 14.75 -1.41
N LYS A 51 -9.79 14.73 -1.85
CA LYS A 51 -10.76 15.82 -1.66
C LYS A 51 -12.05 15.28 -1.11
N PHE A 52 -12.71 16.09 -0.27
CA PHE A 52 -14.03 15.80 0.28
C PHE A 52 -15.06 16.79 -0.27
N GLY A 53 -16.30 16.32 -0.48
CA GLY A 53 -17.40 17.09 -1.04
C GLY A 53 -18.27 16.22 -1.94
N GLU A 54 -19.03 16.82 -2.85
CA GLU A 54 -19.88 16.09 -3.78
C GLU A 54 -19.18 15.90 -5.13
N PHE A 55 -18.89 14.64 -5.48
CA PHE A 55 -18.25 14.28 -6.74
C PHE A 55 -19.12 13.29 -7.53
N THR A 56 -19.10 13.42 -8.85
CA THR A 56 -19.68 12.40 -9.74
C THR A 56 -18.55 11.61 -10.39
N LEU A 57 -18.45 10.32 -10.04
CA LEU A 57 -17.45 9.41 -10.59
C LEU A 57 -17.74 9.09 -12.06
N LYS A 58 -16.76 8.53 -12.78
CA LYS A 58 -16.93 8.10 -14.19
C LYS A 58 -18.06 7.10 -14.39
N SER A 59 -18.40 6.32 -13.38
CA SER A 59 -19.53 5.39 -13.36
C SER A 59 -20.90 6.09 -13.22
N GLY A 60 -20.94 7.42 -13.04
CA GLY A 60 -22.16 8.17 -12.71
C GLY A 60 -22.52 8.18 -11.22
N ARG A 61 -21.81 7.38 -10.39
CA ARG A 61 -22.03 7.30 -8.95
C ARG A 61 -21.64 8.60 -8.25
N LYS A 62 -22.47 9.07 -7.31
CA LYS A 62 -22.14 10.17 -6.42
C LYS A 62 -21.25 9.66 -5.30
N SER A 63 -20.16 10.38 -5.03
CA SER A 63 -19.21 10.05 -3.96
C SER A 63 -18.89 11.28 -3.11
N PRO A 64 -18.83 11.16 -1.78
CA PRO A 64 -18.48 12.25 -0.87
C PRO A 64 -16.98 12.53 -0.82
N PHE A 65 -16.17 11.76 -1.53
CA PHE A 65 -14.74 11.98 -1.66
C PHE A 65 -14.24 11.58 -3.05
N PHE A 66 -13.13 12.19 -3.44
CA PHE A 66 -12.50 11.94 -4.73
C PHE A 66 -10.98 11.90 -4.57
N MET A 67 -10.34 10.91 -5.16
CA MET A 67 -8.89 10.80 -5.22
C MET A 67 -8.39 10.87 -6.66
N ASN A 68 -7.38 11.70 -6.89
CA ASN A 68 -6.71 11.83 -8.18
C ASN A 68 -5.19 11.94 -8.01
N ALA A 69 -4.50 10.82 -8.07
CA ALA A 69 -3.04 10.78 -7.99
C ALA A 69 -2.32 11.52 -9.14
N GLY A 70 -3.04 11.82 -10.23
CA GLY A 70 -2.52 12.70 -11.29
C GLY A 70 -2.28 14.15 -10.88
N ALA A 71 -2.69 14.55 -9.66
CA ALA A 71 -2.39 15.86 -9.10
C ALA A 71 -0.98 15.96 -8.48
N TYR A 72 -0.26 14.86 -8.32
CA TYR A 72 1.16 14.90 -7.99
C TYR A 72 1.98 15.26 -9.24
N VAL A 73 2.34 16.52 -9.40
CA VAL A 73 2.94 17.04 -10.63
C VAL A 73 4.34 17.66 -10.46
N THR A 74 4.80 17.78 -9.20
CA THR A 74 6.13 18.37 -8.92
C THR A 74 7.12 17.29 -8.49
N GLY A 75 8.42 17.53 -8.73
CA GLY A 75 9.48 16.63 -8.27
C GLY A 75 9.48 16.42 -6.76
N ALA A 76 9.18 17.46 -5.97
CA ALA A 76 9.08 17.36 -4.53
C ALA A 76 7.92 16.45 -4.09
N GLN A 77 6.77 16.53 -4.78
CA GLN A 77 5.64 15.64 -4.53
C GLN A 77 5.95 14.20 -4.92
N LEU A 78 6.58 13.98 -6.09
CA LEU A 78 6.95 12.62 -6.53
C LEU A 78 8.01 12.00 -5.62
N LYS A 79 9.00 12.78 -5.15
CA LYS A 79 9.97 12.29 -4.17
C LYS A 79 9.28 11.81 -2.89
N LYS A 80 8.43 12.66 -2.27
CA LYS A 80 7.67 12.28 -1.07
C LYS A 80 6.77 11.08 -1.28
N LEU A 81 6.06 11.04 -2.42
CA LEU A 81 5.21 9.92 -2.76
C LEU A 81 6.01 8.60 -2.83
N GLY A 82 7.18 8.63 -3.48
CA GLY A 82 8.09 7.49 -3.52
C GLY A 82 8.56 7.03 -2.13
N GLU A 83 8.85 7.98 -1.23
CA GLU A 83 9.25 7.67 0.16
C GLU A 83 8.12 6.96 0.93
N TYR A 84 6.86 7.40 0.80
CA TYR A 84 5.73 6.75 1.46
C TYR A 84 5.46 5.35 0.92
N TYR A 85 5.53 5.17 -0.39
CA TYR A 85 5.41 3.83 -0.99
C TYR A 85 6.57 2.92 -0.57
N ALA A 86 7.81 3.42 -0.54
CA ALA A 86 8.97 2.64 -0.13
C ALA A 86 8.81 2.13 1.32
N LYS A 87 8.35 2.98 2.24
CA LYS A 87 8.08 2.60 3.63
C LYS A 87 6.99 1.54 3.71
N ALA A 88 5.84 1.76 3.06
CA ALA A 88 4.74 0.81 3.08
C ALA A 88 5.10 -0.54 2.44
N ILE A 89 5.89 -0.54 1.36
CA ILE A 89 6.37 -1.77 0.72
C ILE A 89 7.34 -2.50 1.64
N HIS A 90 8.24 -1.77 2.31
CA HIS A 90 9.17 -2.38 3.27
C HIS A 90 8.44 -3.01 4.45
N ASP A 91 7.43 -2.34 5.00
CA ASP A 91 6.66 -2.84 6.14
C ASP A 91 5.83 -4.08 5.79
N ASN A 92 5.30 -4.17 4.57
CA ASN A 92 4.43 -5.28 4.16
C ASN A 92 5.19 -6.46 3.51
N PHE A 93 6.28 -6.19 2.79
CA PHE A 93 6.99 -7.19 1.99
C PHE A 93 8.47 -7.34 2.41
N GLY A 94 8.96 -6.50 3.32
CA GLY A 94 10.38 -6.48 3.71
C GLY A 94 11.28 -6.31 2.49
N ASP A 95 12.34 -7.09 2.46
CA ASP A 95 13.28 -7.15 1.34
C ASP A 95 13.04 -8.37 0.41
N ASP A 96 11.88 -9.02 0.50
CA ASP A 96 11.60 -10.25 -0.24
C ASP A 96 11.03 -9.98 -1.65
N PHE A 97 11.61 -9.01 -2.39
CA PHE A 97 11.29 -8.74 -3.78
C PHE A 97 12.49 -8.14 -4.53
N ASP A 98 12.46 -8.19 -5.87
CA ASP A 98 13.57 -7.78 -6.73
C ASP A 98 13.17 -6.67 -7.71
N VAL A 99 11.87 -6.57 -8.03
CA VAL A 99 11.34 -5.67 -9.05
C VAL A 99 10.06 -5.00 -8.57
N LEU A 100 9.96 -3.68 -8.77
CA LEU A 100 8.69 -2.95 -8.71
C LEU A 100 8.10 -2.84 -10.12
N PHE A 101 6.90 -3.38 -10.30
CA PHE A 101 6.18 -3.30 -11.57
C PHE A 101 5.09 -2.25 -11.50
N GLY A 102 5.24 -1.17 -12.27
CA GLY A 102 4.25 -0.10 -12.36
C GLY A 102 3.44 -0.16 -13.66
N PRO A 103 2.15 -0.52 -13.63
CA PRO A 103 1.30 -0.54 -14.81
C PRO A 103 1.23 0.81 -15.53
N ALA A 104 1.37 0.80 -16.87
CA ALA A 104 1.31 2.02 -17.66
C ALA A 104 -0.10 2.64 -17.62
N TYR A 105 -0.21 3.98 -17.49
CA TYR A 105 0.91 4.95 -17.54
C TYR A 105 1.28 5.52 -16.16
N LYS A 106 0.37 5.58 -15.21
CA LYS A 106 0.60 6.22 -13.89
C LYS A 106 1.59 5.43 -13.02
N GLY A 107 1.60 4.12 -13.12
CA GLY A 107 2.54 3.27 -12.40
C GLY A 107 3.99 3.49 -12.80
N ILE A 108 4.27 4.00 -14.03
CA ILE A 108 5.63 4.26 -14.50
C ILE A 108 6.35 5.27 -13.60
N PRO A 109 5.90 6.55 -13.47
CA PRO A 109 6.57 7.52 -12.60
C PRO A 109 6.53 7.09 -11.14
N LEU A 110 5.49 6.37 -10.71
CA LEU A 110 5.35 5.88 -9.36
C LEU A 110 6.43 4.84 -9.03
N SER A 111 6.60 3.82 -9.86
CA SER A 111 7.64 2.79 -9.66
C SER A 111 9.04 3.39 -9.69
N VAL A 112 9.32 4.33 -10.60
CA VAL A 112 10.62 5.02 -10.67
C VAL A 112 10.89 5.82 -9.39
N ALA A 113 9.93 6.63 -8.94
CA ALA A 113 10.09 7.41 -7.70
C ALA A 113 10.31 6.50 -6.48
N THR A 114 9.60 5.37 -6.45
CA THR A 114 9.68 4.43 -5.32
C THR A 114 11.00 3.65 -5.29
N VAL A 115 11.55 3.19 -6.43
CA VAL A 115 12.84 2.49 -6.42
C VAL A 115 13.99 3.42 -6.01
N ILE A 116 13.93 4.71 -6.41
CA ILE A 116 14.89 5.73 -5.96
C ILE A 116 14.81 5.89 -4.43
N ALA A 117 13.59 6.09 -3.91
CA ALA A 117 13.38 6.25 -2.48
C ALA A 117 13.77 5.00 -1.69
N TYR A 118 13.49 3.80 -2.21
CA TYR A 118 13.86 2.54 -1.57
C TYR A 118 15.38 2.38 -1.44
N SER A 119 16.12 2.74 -2.50
CA SER A 119 17.58 2.75 -2.48
C SER A 119 18.13 3.78 -1.48
N GLU A 120 17.56 4.98 -1.43
CA GLU A 120 17.96 6.03 -0.46
C GLU A 120 17.67 5.62 0.99
N LEU A 121 16.51 5.02 1.29
CA LEU A 121 16.08 4.71 2.65
C LEU A 121 16.70 3.41 3.19
N TYR A 122 16.82 2.38 2.36
CA TYR A 122 17.18 1.03 2.79
C TYR A 122 18.49 0.53 2.19
N GLY A 123 19.15 1.32 1.34
CA GLY A 123 20.44 0.96 0.73
C GLY A 123 20.37 -0.23 -0.21
N ARG A 124 19.19 -0.55 -0.74
CA ARG A 124 18.97 -1.72 -1.57
C ARG A 124 18.61 -1.34 -3.00
N GLU A 125 19.30 -1.96 -3.96
CA GLU A 125 19.02 -1.79 -5.39
C GLU A 125 17.82 -2.64 -5.82
N ILE A 126 16.73 -1.95 -6.17
CA ILE A 126 15.51 -2.56 -6.72
C ILE A 126 15.34 -2.12 -8.18
N ARG A 127 15.02 -3.07 -9.04
CA ARG A 127 14.74 -2.78 -10.45
C ARG A 127 13.31 -2.27 -10.62
N TYR A 128 13.07 -1.34 -11.58
CA TYR A 128 11.72 -1.01 -12.01
C TYR A 128 11.40 -1.67 -13.35
N CYS A 129 10.14 -2.04 -13.52
CA CYS A 129 9.59 -2.54 -14.75
C CYS A 129 8.18 -1.98 -14.97
N SER A 130 7.77 -1.85 -16.21
CA SER A 130 6.42 -1.43 -16.60
C SER A 130 6.04 -2.09 -17.90
N ASN A 131 4.74 -2.17 -18.21
CA ASN A 131 4.30 -2.57 -19.53
C ASN A 131 4.23 -1.38 -20.48
N ARG A 132 4.37 -1.63 -21.77
CA ARG A 132 3.96 -0.72 -22.83
C ARG A 132 2.50 -0.99 -23.19
N LYS A 133 1.75 0.03 -23.55
CA LYS A 133 0.39 -0.14 -24.10
C LYS A 133 0.41 -0.58 -25.56
N GLU A 134 1.52 -0.32 -26.26
CA GLU A 134 1.73 -0.71 -27.65
C GLU A 134 3.06 -1.46 -27.78
N ILE A 135 3.07 -2.52 -28.56
CA ILE A 135 4.28 -3.28 -28.83
C ILE A 135 5.18 -2.44 -29.73
N LYS A 136 6.43 -2.24 -29.31
CA LYS A 136 7.43 -1.53 -30.08
C LYS A 136 8.24 -2.53 -30.92
N ASP A 137 8.31 -2.28 -32.21
CA ASP A 137 9.01 -3.13 -33.20
C ASP A 137 10.39 -2.59 -33.59
N HIS A 138 10.75 -1.38 -33.13
CA HIS A 138 12.02 -0.72 -33.42
C HIS A 138 12.75 -0.29 -32.17
N GLY A 139 14.09 -0.39 -32.18
CA GLY A 139 14.96 -0.01 -31.08
C GLY A 139 14.83 -0.98 -29.92
N ASP A 140 14.39 -0.50 -28.78
CA ASP A 140 14.15 -1.29 -27.57
C ASP A 140 12.85 -2.10 -27.74
N VAL A 141 12.96 -3.24 -28.43
CA VAL A 141 11.84 -4.09 -28.84
C VAL A 141 11.21 -4.80 -27.64
N GLY A 142 9.87 -4.86 -27.60
CA GLY A 142 9.13 -5.66 -26.61
C GLY A 142 7.99 -4.92 -25.93
N ILE A 143 7.31 -5.65 -25.03
CA ILE A 143 6.14 -5.19 -24.29
C ILE A 143 6.51 -4.52 -22.95
N LEU A 144 7.75 -4.70 -22.49
CA LEU A 144 8.23 -4.14 -21.22
C LEU A 144 9.04 -2.86 -21.43
N LEU A 145 9.07 -2.03 -20.39
CA LEU A 145 9.84 -0.80 -20.25
C LEU A 145 10.61 -0.87 -18.94
N GLY A 146 11.85 -0.39 -18.90
CA GLY A 146 12.74 -0.51 -17.77
C GLY A 146 13.48 -1.85 -17.79
N SER A 147 13.54 -2.58 -16.67
CA SER A 147 14.19 -3.88 -16.65
C SER A 147 13.33 -4.97 -17.32
N SER A 148 13.96 -5.98 -17.89
CA SER A 148 13.31 -7.24 -18.21
C SER A 148 12.97 -8.00 -16.92
N LEU A 149 11.99 -8.89 -17.00
CA LEU A 149 11.71 -9.88 -15.97
C LEU A 149 12.34 -11.23 -16.39
N SER A 150 12.85 -11.96 -15.41
CA SER A 150 13.55 -13.23 -15.58
C SER A 150 12.98 -14.30 -14.64
N GLU A 151 13.25 -15.56 -14.94
CA GLU A 151 12.86 -16.67 -14.07
C GLU A 151 13.44 -16.48 -12.64
N GLY A 152 12.57 -16.61 -11.63
CA GLY A 152 12.92 -16.43 -10.23
C GLY A 152 12.78 -15.01 -9.72
N ASP A 153 12.48 -14.03 -10.57
CA ASP A 153 12.21 -12.67 -10.11
C ASP A 153 10.96 -12.61 -9.23
N ARG A 154 11.09 -11.90 -8.11
CA ARG A 154 10.01 -11.60 -7.18
C ARG A 154 9.54 -10.17 -7.43
N VAL A 155 8.28 -10.02 -7.75
CA VAL A 155 7.69 -8.76 -8.23
C VAL A 155 6.67 -8.24 -7.24
N VAL A 156 6.78 -6.97 -6.85
CA VAL A 156 5.70 -6.22 -6.22
C VAL A 156 5.10 -5.29 -7.26
N ILE A 157 3.79 -5.38 -7.47
CA ILE A 157 3.06 -4.45 -8.34
C ILE A 157 2.73 -3.19 -7.54
N ILE A 158 2.87 -2.04 -8.18
CA ILE A 158 2.60 -0.73 -7.56
C ILE A 158 1.60 0.05 -8.41
N GLU A 159 0.51 0.51 -7.80
CA GLU A 159 -0.55 1.25 -8.49
C GLU A 159 -1.01 2.44 -7.62
N ASP A 160 -1.67 3.44 -8.21
CA ASP A 160 -2.17 4.58 -7.45
C ASP A 160 -3.39 4.20 -6.60
N VAL A 161 -4.45 3.74 -7.20
CA VAL A 161 -5.67 3.19 -6.58
C VAL A 161 -6.27 2.14 -7.48
N THR A 162 -7.00 1.20 -6.90
CA THR A 162 -7.81 0.27 -7.67
C THR A 162 -9.26 0.30 -7.22
N THR A 163 -10.18 0.22 -8.17
CA THR A 163 -11.63 0.14 -7.94
C THR A 163 -12.25 -1.08 -8.59
N SER A 164 -11.63 -1.58 -9.66
CA SER A 164 -12.13 -2.71 -10.44
C SER A 164 -11.09 -3.81 -10.68
N GLY A 165 -9.84 -3.62 -10.22
CA GLY A 165 -8.76 -4.55 -10.50
C GLY A 165 -8.33 -4.63 -11.96
N LYS A 166 -8.88 -3.79 -12.85
CA LYS A 166 -8.66 -3.88 -14.31
C LYS A 166 -7.19 -3.75 -14.70
N SER A 167 -6.42 -2.87 -14.05
CA SER A 167 -4.98 -2.74 -14.30
C SER A 167 -4.23 -4.03 -13.99
N ILE A 168 -4.60 -4.72 -12.91
CA ILE A 168 -4.01 -6.01 -12.54
C ILE A 168 -4.41 -7.09 -13.54
N GLU A 169 -5.68 -7.13 -13.95
CA GLU A 169 -6.16 -8.05 -14.99
C GLU A 169 -5.39 -7.89 -16.32
N GLU A 170 -5.03 -6.66 -16.69
CA GLU A 170 -4.25 -6.38 -17.91
C GLU A 170 -2.77 -6.78 -17.75
N VAL A 171 -2.13 -6.55 -16.60
CA VAL A 171 -0.68 -6.76 -16.46
C VAL A 171 -0.30 -8.14 -15.94
N TYR A 172 -1.18 -8.81 -15.20
CA TYR A 172 -0.92 -10.15 -14.66
C TYR A 172 -0.46 -11.15 -15.75
N PRO A 173 -1.19 -11.32 -16.88
CA PRO A 173 -0.74 -12.23 -17.94
C PRO A 173 0.56 -11.77 -18.61
N ILE A 174 0.83 -10.45 -18.66
CA ILE A 174 2.08 -9.91 -19.22
C ILE A 174 3.27 -10.32 -18.35
N ILE A 175 3.14 -10.18 -17.02
CA ILE A 175 4.19 -10.56 -16.06
C ILE A 175 4.41 -12.07 -16.11
N MET A 176 3.35 -12.86 -16.05
CA MET A 176 3.44 -14.32 -16.02
C MET A 176 3.97 -14.92 -17.34
N ALA A 177 3.84 -14.21 -18.45
CA ALA A 177 4.40 -14.63 -19.73
C ALA A 177 5.94 -14.49 -19.81
N GLN A 178 6.58 -13.81 -18.84
CA GLN A 178 8.04 -13.62 -18.85
C GLN A 178 8.81 -14.82 -18.27
N GLY A 179 8.13 -15.84 -17.79
CA GLY A 179 8.72 -17.03 -17.20
C GLY A 179 8.14 -17.35 -15.81
N LYS A 180 8.88 -18.12 -15.02
CA LYS A 180 8.49 -18.41 -13.63
C LYS A 180 8.81 -17.22 -12.73
N VAL A 181 7.97 -16.19 -12.80
CA VAL A 181 8.03 -14.99 -11.97
C VAL A 181 7.06 -15.16 -10.81
N GLU A 182 7.47 -14.74 -9.61
CA GLU A 182 6.61 -14.74 -8.43
C GLU A 182 6.08 -13.32 -8.18
N ILE A 183 4.75 -13.13 -8.16
CA ILE A 183 4.16 -11.86 -7.75
C ILE A 183 3.95 -11.92 -6.23
N LYS A 184 4.80 -11.19 -5.48
CA LYS A 184 4.77 -11.14 -4.01
C LYS A 184 3.58 -10.34 -3.49
N GLY A 185 3.18 -9.29 -4.23
CA GLY A 185 2.06 -8.48 -3.78
C GLY A 185 1.73 -7.31 -4.70
N LEU A 186 0.70 -6.59 -4.26
CA LEU A 186 0.26 -5.31 -4.81
C LEU A 186 0.27 -4.26 -3.69
N MET A 187 0.82 -3.08 -3.97
CA MET A 187 0.75 -1.90 -3.10
C MET A 187 0.02 -0.77 -3.81
N VAL A 188 -1.04 -0.24 -3.16
CA VAL A 188 -1.76 0.96 -3.62
C VAL A 188 -1.65 2.08 -2.58
N SER A 189 -1.96 3.32 -2.96
CA SER A 189 -1.90 4.44 -2.01
C SER A 189 -3.06 4.43 -1.02
N LEU A 190 -4.27 4.13 -1.50
CA LEU A 190 -5.49 4.19 -0.69
C LEU A 190 -6.40 2.99 -0.99
N ASN A 191 -6.71 2.21 0.03
CA ASN A 191 -7.85 1.30 -0.02
C ASN A 191 -9.13 2.11 0.28
N ARG A 192 -9.96 2.27 -0.75
CA ARG A 192 -11.22 3.02 -0.62
C ARG A 192 -12.27 2.28 0.19
N MET A 193 -12.03 1.01 0.52
CA MET A 193 -12.96 0.14 1.27
C MET A 193 -14.37 0.07 0.62
N GLU A 194 -14.42 0.19 -0.69
CA GLU A 194 -15.64 0.08 -1.48
C GLU A 194 -15.75 -1.31 -2.11
N LYS A 195 -16.98 -1.80 -2.24
CA LYS A 195 -17.25 -3.03 -2.99
C LYS A 195 -16.67 -2.97 -4.39
N GLY A 196 -15.92 -3.99 -4.74
CA GLY A 196 -15.40 -4.22 -6.07
C GLY A 196 -16.50 -4.62 -7.07
N PRO A 197 -16.13 -5.00 -8.29
CA PRO A 197 -17.07 -5.43 -9.33
C PRO A 197 -17.99 -6.59 -8.93
N GLY A 198 -17.53 -7.50 -8.06
CA GLY A 198 -18.31 -8.62 -7.51
C GLY A 198 -19.39 -8.20 -6.53
N GLY A 199 -19.36 -6.95 -6.04
CA GLY A 199 -20.41 -6.36 -5.22
C GLY A 199 -20.47 -6.83 -3.76
N VAL A 200 -19.50 -7.61 -3.29
CA VAL A 200 -19.45 -8.17 -1.93
C VAL A 200 -18.25 -7.66 -1.16
N MET A 201 -17.04 -7.94 -1.63
CA MET A 201 -15.80 -7.58 -0.96
C MET A 201 -15.10 -6.41 -1.67
N SER A 202 -14.03 -5.87 -1.07
CA SER A 202 -13.27 -4.77 -1.68
C SER A 202 -12.53 -5.22 -2.94
N ALA A 203 -12.15 -4.27 -3.79
CA ALA A 203 -11.37 -4.58 -4.98
C ALA A 203 -10.01 -5.23 -4.66
N LEU A 204 -9.39 -4.91 -3.51
CA LEU A 204 -8.15 -5.53 -3.07
C LEU A 204 -8.38 -6.99 -2.64
N ASP A 205 -9.47 -7.27 -1.92
CA ASP A 205 -9.83 -8.63 -1.52
C ASP A 205 -10.18 -9.50 -2.73
N GLU A 206 -10.89 -8.94 -3.73
CA GLU A 206 -11.18 -9.64 -4.99
C GLU A 206 -9.89 -9.99 -5.76
N ILE A 207 -8.88 -9.10 -5.77
CA ILE A 207 -7.58 -9.36 -6.37
C ILE A 207 -6.87 -10.51 -5.63
N LYS A 208 -6.89 -10.47 -4.30
CA LYS A 208 -6.31 -11.53 -3.45
C LYS A 208 -6.96 -12.88 -3.72
N GLU A 209 -8.28 -12.92 -3.76
CA GLU A 209 -9.02 -14.17 -4.04
C GLU A 209 -8.77 -14.69 -5.45
N LYS A 210 -8.81 -13.81 -6.46
CA LYS A 210 -8.71 -14.19 -7.88
C LYS A 210 -7.30 -14.61 -8.30
N TYR A 211 -6.27 -13.93 -7.80
CA TYR A 211 -4.89 -14.10 -8.27
C TYR A 211 -3.94 -14.67 -7.21
N GLY A 212 -4.37 -14.80 -5.97
CA GLY A 212 -3.48 -15.19 -4.86
C GLY A 212 -2.42 -14.14 -4.53
N ILE A 213 -2.65 -12.87 -4.91
CA ILE A 213 -1.73 -11.75 -4.68
C ILE A 213 -2.09 -11.07 -3.36
N ASP A 214 -1.10 -10.89 -2.49
CA ASP A 214 -1.31 -10.12 -1.27
C ASP A 214 -1.41 -8.63 -1.59
N ALA A 215 -2.62 -8.06 -1.43
CA ALA A 215 -2.94 -6.70 -1.86
C ALA A 215 -3.10 -5.78 -0.66
N ASN A 216 -2.22 -4.77 -0.57
CA ASN A 216 -2.12 -3.84 0.54
C ASN A 216 -2.23 -2.39 0.08
N ALA A 217 -2.49 -1.48 1.03
CA ALA A 217 -2.53 -0.04 0.80
C ALA A 217 -1.64 0.66 1.82
N ILE A 218 -1.12 1.85 1.46
CA ILE A 218 -0.42 2.70 2.43
C ILE A 218 -1.38 3.07 3.57
N VAL A 219 -2.60 3.49 3.20
CA VAL A 219 -3.68 3.78 4.16
C VAL A 219 -5.02 3.28 3.63
N THR A 220 -5.93 3.04 4.56
CA THR A 220 -7.35 2.78 4.27
C THR A 220 -8.18 4.05 4.40
N MET A 221 -9.39 4.04 3.88
CA MET A 221 -10.30 5.16 4.10
C MET A 221 -10.75 5.26 5.56
N GLN A 222 -10.70 4.16 6.32
CA GLN A 222 -10.90 4.18 7.77
C GLN A 222 -9.80 4.98 8.48
N ASP A 223 -8.53 4.74 8.13
CA ASP A 223 -7.40 5.51 8.68
C ASP A 223 -7.54 7.01 8.39
N VAL A 224 -7.98 7.35 7.17
CA VAL A 224 -8.23 8.74 6.77
C VAL A 224 -9.33 9.39 7.61
N ILE A 225 -10.44 8.68 7.84
CA ILE A 225 -11.56 9.14 8.65
C ILE A 225 -11.10 9.39 10.11
N GLU A 226 -10.45 8.40 10.71
CA GLU A 226 -9.98 8.47 12.08
C GLU A 226 -8.97 9.60 12.30
N TYR A 227 -8.07 9.78 11.36
CA TYR A 227 -7.02 10.79 11.46
C TYR A 227 -7.53 12.22 11.24
N LEU A 228 -8.38 12.44 10.22
CA LEU A 228 -8.78 13.80 9.80
C LEU A 228 -10.03 14.32 10.49
N TYR A 229 -10.82 13.48 11.15
CA TYR A 229 -12.10 13.89 11.73
C TYR A 229 -11.93 15.02 12.74
N ASN A 230 -12.48 16.20 12.41
CA ASN A 230 -12.39 17.45 13.17
C ASN A 230 -10.93 17.87 13.53
N ARG A 231 -9.93 17.31 12.82
CA ARG A 231 -8.52 17.62 13.01
C ARG A 231 -8.07 18.68 12.02
N PRO A 232 -7.46 19.80 12.47
CA PRO A 232 -6.92 20.79 11.56
C PRO A 232 -5.56 20.32 11.00
N VAL A 233 -5.43 20.28 9.66
CA VAL A 233 -4.16 20.13 8.95
C VAL A 233 -3.78 21.49 8.40
N LYS A 234 -2.61 22.02 8.80
CA LYS A 234 -2.16 23.38 8.45
C LYS A 234 -3.23 24.46 8.73
N GLY A 235 -3.98 24.31 9.82
CA GLY A 235 -5.02 25.25 10.24
C GLY A 235 -6.35 25.14 9.47
N LYS A 236 -6.53 24.13 8.61
CA LYS A 236 -7.76 23.88 7.89
C LYS A 236 -8.35 22.52 8.26
N ILE A 237 -9.65 22.50 8.59
CA ILE A 237 -10.41 21.25 8.76
C ILE A 237 -10.89 20.81 7.37
N TYR A 238 -10.46 19.62 6.96
CA TYR A 238 -10.83 18.99 5.68
C TYR A 238 -11.99 18.02 5.82
N PHE A 239 -12.23 17.52 7.04
CA PHE A 239 -13.16 16.47 7.34
C PHE A 239 -13.91 16.82 8.64
N ASP A 240 -15.15 17.29 8.49
CA ASP A 240 -16.06 17.69 9.56
C ASP A 240 -17.24 16.71 9.72
N ASP A 241 -18.17 17.02 10.60
CA ASP A 241 -19.39 16.24 10.86
C ASP A 241 -20.23 16.06 9.60
N THR A 242 -20.28 17.08 8.73
CA THR A 242 -21.06 17.03 7.48
C THR A 242 -20.47 16.01 6.50
N ILE A 243 -19.16 16.04 6.34
CA ILE A 243 -18.42 15.09 5.50
C ILE A 243 -18.53 13.68 6.08
N LYS A 244 -18.40 13.54 7.39
CA LYS A 244 -18.56 12.25 8.08
C LYS A 244 -19.92 11.63 7.80
N ALA A 245 -20.99 12.36 8.03
CA ALA A 245 -22.35 11.87 7.78
C ALA A 245 -22.56 11.46 6.30
N ALA A 246 -21.99 12.22 5.36
CA ALA A 246 -22.06 11.90 3.95
C ALA A 246 -21.31 10.60 3.60
N ILE A 247 -20.15 10.37 4.21
CA ILE A 247 -19.35 9.15 4.03
C ILE A 247 -20.03 7.95 4.69
N ASP A 248 -20.53 8.07 5.91
CA ASP A 248 -21.25 7.00 6.61
C ASP A 248 -22.43 6.52 5.73
N LYS A 249 -23.25 7.45 5.26
CA LYS A 249 -24.36 7.14 4.34
C LYS A 249 -23.90 6.50 3.02
N TYR A 250 -22.78 6.93 2.49
CA TYR A 250 -22.21 6.36 1.28
C TYR A 250 -21.80 4.91 1.48
N TYR A 251 -21.16 4.61 2.61
CA TYR A 251 -20.70 3.26 2.94
C TYR A 251 -21.84 2.28 3.29
N GLU A 252 -23.01 2.76 3.74
CA GLU A 252 -24.20 1.89 3.87
C GLU A 252 -24.55 1.17 2.54
N THR A 253 -24.26 1.83 1.42
CA THR A 253 -24.58 1.29 0.08
C THR A 253 -23.37 0.64 -0.60
N TYR A 254 -22.23 1.31 -0.54
CA TYR A 254 -21.05 1.00 -1.35
C TYR A 254 -19.87 0.45 -0.54
N GLY A 255 -19.92 0.45 0.78
CA GLY A 255 -18.88 -0.10 1.64
C GLY A 255 -18.77 -1.62 1.52
N ALA A 256 -17.53 -2.15 1.56
CA ALA A 256 -17.20 -3.56 1.56
C ALA A 256 -17.06 -4.10 2.98
#